data_c49484f3c25d62382e7ff314dcea2cb7
#
_entry.id   c49484f3c25d62382e7ff314dcea2cb7
#
_cell.length_a   1.000
_cell.length_b   1.000
_cell.length_c   1.000
_cell.angle_alpha   90.00
_cell.angle_beta   90.00
_cell.angle_gamma   90.00
#
_symmetry.space_group_name_H-M   'P 1'
#
loop_
_entity.id
_entity.type
_entity.pdbx_description
1 polymer ?
#
loop_
_entity_poly.entity_id
_entity_poly.type
_entity_poly.pdbx_seq_one_letter_code
_entity_poly.pdbx_strand_id
1 'polypeptide(L)'
;AFETLYPKALAKIQSMRLTNRIFNLDQCGYSDVTGETIRHIMSAPGSSEIFLTFGIQELFSFISRDVEKNTVPYGALGISAEIDNLRNQTSNKGEWLGEVEKAAHSALKTNAKFVSPFSVHNPNGWRYWLLHFANNHRARQAYNDILHKNSSMQAHFGRPGLNMLAYNPQHE
;
A
#
# COMPACT_ATOMS: atom_id res chain seq x y z
N ALA A 1 1.43 18.63 -1.34
CA ALA A 1 1.71 17.20 -1.43
C ALA A 1 2.76 16.80 -0.39
N PHE A 2 2.73 15.55 0.08
CA PHE A 2 3.65 15.05 1.10
C PHE A 2 5.11 15.18 0.66
N GLU A 3 5.43 14.83 -0.57
CA GLU A 3 6.77 14.88 -1.16
C GLU A 3 7.42 16.28 -1.03
N THR A 4 6.63 17.34 -1.12
CA THR A 4 7.13 18.73 -0.97
C THR A 4 7.41 19.10 0.49
N LEU A 5 6.66 18.51 1.42
CA LEU A 5 6.78 18.79 2.87
C LEU A 5 7.80 17.89 3.56
N TYR A 6 8.02 16.70 3.03
CA TYR A 6 8.87 15.68 3.64
C TYR A 6 10.29 16.16 3.93
N PRO A 7 11.02 16.86 3.03
CA PRO A 7 12.36 17.36 3.34
C PRO A 7 12.39 18.29 4.56
N LYS A 8 11.37 19.13 4.74
CA LYS A 8 11.25 20.02 5.89
C LYS A 8 10.97 19.25 7.17
N ALA A 9 10.07 18.25 7.10
CA ALA A 9 9.78 17.38 8.24
C ALA A 9 11.02 16.59 8.65
N LEU A 10 11.78 16.04 7.69
CA LEU A 10 13.01 15.31 7.91
C LEU A 10 14.06 16.19 8.62
N ALA A 11 14.28 17.40 8.14
CA ALA A 11 15.21 18.34 8.77
C ALA A 11 14.83 18.63 10.23
N LYS A 12 13.54 18.76 10.51
CA LYS A 12 13.03 18.96 11.88
C LYS A 12 13.27 17.73 12.76
N ILE A 13 12.96 16.53 12.26
CA ILE A 13 13.21 15.25 12.94
C ILE A 13 14.69 15.12 13.30
N GLN A 14 15.58 15.42 12.36
CA GLN A 14 17.03 15.38 12.56
C GLN A 14 17.49 16.38 13.61
N SER A 15 17.01 17.63 13.55
CA SER A 15 17.35 18.66 14.52
C SER A 15 16.94 18.30 15.95
N MET A 16 15.84 17.55 16.10
CA MET A 16 15.34 17.05 17.38
C MET A 16 15.98 15.74 17.82
N ARG A 17 16.85 15.14 17.00
CA ARG A 17 17.51 13.86 17.25
C ARG A 17 16.54 12.71 17.55
N LEU A 18 15.36 12.74 16.89
CA LEU A 18 14.34 11.71 17.09
C LEU A 18 14.78 10.42 16.42
N THR A 19 14.82 9.34 17.19
CA THR A 19 15.19 7.99 16.71
C THR A 19 13.99 7.07 16.49
N ASN A 20 12.87 7.35 17.15
CA ASN A 20 11.63 6.61 16.98
C ASN A 20 10.61 7.52 16.29
N ARG A 21 10.05 7.06 15.17
CA ARG A 21 9.21 7.87 14.29
C ARG A 21 8.02 7.07 13.81
N ILE A 22 6.86 7.71 13.80
CA ILE A 22 5.65 7.18 13.19
C ILE A 22 5.16 8.21 12.18
N PHE A 23 4.96 7.78 10.95
CA PHE A 23 4.38 8.58 9.88
C PHE A 23 2.97 8.06 9.59
N ASN A 24 1.98 8.95 9.68
CA ASN A 24 0.63 8.68 9.21
C ASN A 24 0.44 9.40 7.88
N LEU A 25 0.42 8.66 6.79
CA LEU A 25 0.38 9.16 5.42
C LEU A 25 -0.99 8.84 4.83
N ASP A 26 -1.91 9.78 5.03
CA ASP A 26 -3.25 9.66 4.48
C ASP A 26 -3.29 10.32 3.10
N GLN A 27 -3.27 9.51 2.05
CA GLN A 27 -3.39 9.96 0.67
C GLN A 27 -4.76 9.57 0.10
N CYS A 28 -5.32 10.49 -0.71
CA CYS A 28 -6.62 10.25 -1.36
C CYS A 28 -6.53 9.33 -2.58
N GLY A 29 -5.37 8.80 -2.91
CA GLY A 29 -5.11 7.97 -4.08
C GLY A 29 -4.03 6.93 -3.85
N TYR A 30 -3.24 6.67 -4.89
CA TYR A 30 -2.16 5.68 -4.84
C TYR A 30 -0.79 6.24 -5.24
N SER A 31 -0.67 7.51 -5.60
CA SER A 31 0.52 8.08 -6.24
C SER A 31 1.16 9.27 -5.53
N ASP A 32 0.55 9.76 -4.44
CA ASP A 32 1.05 10.95 -3.73
C ASP A 32 2.30 10.68 -2.88
N VAL A 33 2.49 9.42 -2.50
CA VAL A 33 3.67 8.95 -1.76
C VAL A 33 4.41 7.94 -2.61
N THR A 34 5.66 8.24 -2.92
CA THR A 34 6.48 7.37 -3.77
C THR A 34 7.13 6.24 -2.97
N GLY A 35 7.42 5.13 -3.65
CA GLY A 35 8.21 4.04 -3.07
C GLY A 35 9.61 4.49 -2.64
N GLU A 36 10.19 5.49 -3.31
CA GLU A 36 11.48 6.06 -2.93
C GLU A 36 11.41 6.75 -1.56
N THR A 37 10.39 7.57 -1.35
CA THR A 37 10.18 8.23 -0.05
C THR A 37 9.94 7.24 1.07
N ILE A 38 9.14 6.20 0.83
CA ILE A 38 8.94 5.12 1.81
C ILE A 38 10.28 4.46 2.15
N ARG A 39 11.08 4.06 1.15
CA ARG A 39 12.41 3.48 1.37
C ARG A 39 13.32 4.41 2.15
N HIS A 40 13.32 5.70 1.84
CA HIS A 40 14.13 6.69 2.53
C HIS A 40 13.75 6.79 4.03
N ILE A 41 12.45 6.84 4.33
CA ILE A 41 11.97 6.83 5.73
C ILE A 41 12.39 5.54 6.44
N MET A 42 12.20 4.39 5.79
CA MET A 42 12.43 3.08 6.40
C MET A 42 13.92 2.73 6.54
N SER A 43 14.79 3.29 5.70
CA SER A 43 16.25 3.09 5.78
C SER A 43 16.94 4.01 6.79
N ALA A 44 16.26 5.03 7.30
CA ALA A 44 16.87 5.99 8.22
C ALA A 44 17.21 5.33 9.57
N PRO A 45 18.32 5.73 10.23
CA PRO A 45 18.72 5.18 11.52
C PRO A 45 17.64 5.30 12.59
N GLY A 46 17.49 4.28 13.44
CA GLY A 46 16.49 4.20 14.49
C GLY A 46 15.31 3.33 14.09
N SER A 47 14.14 3.55 14.68
CA SER A 47 12.89 2.84 14.38
C SER A 47 11.92 3.76 13.68
N SER A 48 11.45 3.32 12.52
CA SER A 48 10.41 4.03 11.75
C SER A 48 9.25 3.10 11.47
N GLU A 49 8.06 3.64 11.56
CA GLU A 49 6.82 3.00 11.15
C GLU A 49 6.04 3.95 10.25
N ILE A 50 5.38 3.39 9.24
CA ILE A 50 4.51 4.14 8.35
C ILE A 50 3.14 3.47 8.32
N PHE A 51 2.09 4.25 8.53
CA PHE A 51 0.72 3.91 8.19
C PHE A 51 0.38 4.68 6.91
N LEU A 52 0.01 3.95 5.87
CA LEU A 52 -0.29 4.53 4.56
C LEU A 52 -1.68 4.10 4.10
N THR A 53 -2.56 5.06 3.87
CA THR A 53 -3.80 4.82 3.14
C THR A 53 -3.50 4.71 1.65
N PHE A 54 -3.86 3.58 1.03
CA PHE A 54 -3.55 3.29 -0.37
C PHE A 54 -4.83 2.98 -1.16
N GLY A 55 -5.14 3.81 -2.14
CA GLY A 55 -6.33 3.70 -2.99
C GLY A 55 -6.22 2.57 -4.00
N ILE A 56 -6.34 1.32 -3.57
CA ILE A 56 -6.28 0.16 -4.49
C ILE A 56 -7.43 0.17 -5.50
N GLN A 57 -8.60 0.65 -5.13
CA GLN A 57 -9.73 0.77 -6.05
C GLN A 57 -9.48 1.82 -7.14
N GLU A 58 -8.82 2.92 -6.78
CA GLU A 58 -8.43 3.94 -7.75
C GLU A 58 -7.36 3.43 -8.69
N LEU A 59 -6.35 2.73 -8.18
CA LEU A 59 -5.37 2.05 -9.03
C LEU A 59 -6.07 1.17 -10.07
N PHE A 60 -7.04 0.35 -9.68
CA PHE A 60 -7.82 -0.48 -10.60
C PHE A 60 -8.62 0.31 -11.63
N SER A 61 -9.12 1.48 -11.25
CA SER A 61 -9.90 2.33 -12.14
C SER A 61 -9.05 2.99 -13.23
N PHE A 62 -7.78 3.25 -12.92
CA PHE A 62 -6.86 3.92 -13.85
C PHE A 62 -5.96 2.97 -14.64
N ILE A 63 -5.74 1.75 -14.15
CA ILE A 63 -5.01 0.73 -14.92
C ILE A 63 -5.97 0.02 -15.88
N SER A 64 -5.88 0.36 -17.15
CA SER A 64 -6.60 -0.36 -18.22
C SER A 64 -5.76 -1.51 -18.76
N ARG A 65 -6.43 -2.57 -19.22
CA ARG A 65 -5.81 -3.59 -20.06
C ARG A 65 -5.38 -3.03 -21.42
N ASP A 66 -6.06 -1.99 -21.87
CA ASP A 66 -5.75 -1.27 -23.10
C ASP A 66 -4.76 -0.13 -22.78
N VAL A 67 -3.57 -0.20 -23.35
CA VAL A 67 -2.48 0.77 -23.10
C VAL A 67 -2.89 2.18 -23.47
N GLU A 68 -3.65 2.36 -24.55
CA GLU A 68 -4.08 3.67 -25.03
C GLU A 68 -5.04 4.39 -24.05
N LYS A 69 -5.68 3.62 -23.18
CA LYS A 69 -6.59 4.15 -22.15
C LYS A 69 -5.95 4.43 -20.80
N ASN A 70 -4.66 4.16 -20.65
CA ASN A 70 -3.96 4.48 -19.43
C ASN A 70 -3.69 5.99 -19.34
N THR A 71 -4.48 6.68 -18.53
CA THR A 71 -4.41 8.13 -18.37
C THR A 71 -3.50 8.58 -17.22
N VAL A 72 -3.10 7.68 -16.33
CA VAL A 72 -2.31 8.02 -15.14
C VAL A 72 -1.08 7.12 -15.04
N PRO A 73 0.11 7.69 -14.87
CA PRO A 73 1.33 6.91 -14.71
C PRO A 73 1.31 6.16 -13.36
N TYR A 74 1.33 4.84 -13.41
CA TYR A 74 1.56 3.96 -12.25
C TYR A 74 3.06 3.74 -11.97
N GLY A 75 3.90 4.53 -12.61
CA GLY A 75 5.35 4.50 -12.45
C GLY A 75 5.84 4.86 -11.04
N ALA A 76 5.05 5.62 -10.29
CA ALA A 76 5.38 5.95 -8.89
C ALA A 76 5.53 4.71 -7.99
N LEU A 77 4.87 3.61 -8.34
CA LEU A 77 5.00 2.33 -7.65
C LEU A 77 6.10 1.44 -8.21
N GLY A 78 6.65 1.75 -9.39
CA GLY A 78 7.67 0.94 -10.06
C GLY A 78 7.12 -0.36 -10.65
N ILE A 79 5.82 -0.46 -10.95
CA ILE A 79 5.15 -1.67 -11.43
C ILE A 79 4.84 -1.68 -12.93
N SER A 80 5.35 -0.71 -13.69
CA SER A 80 5.00 -0.55 -15.10
C SER A 80 5.33 -1.79 -15.93
N ALA A 81 6.51 -2.36 -15.74
CA ALA A 81 6.94 -3.53 -16.48
C ALA A 81 6.11 -4.78 -16.15
N GLU A 82 5.76 -4.97 -14.88
CA GLU A 82 4.90 -6.05 -14.43
C GLU A 82 3.48 -5.93 -15.04
N ILE A 83 2.93 -4.74 -15.06
CA ILE A 83 1.61 -4.48 -15.65
C ILE A 83 1.62 -4.77 -17.16
N ASP A 84 2.66 -4.36 -17.87
CA ASP A 84 2.78 -4.61 -19.31
C ASP A 84 2.89 -6.11 -19.61
N ASN A 85 3.64 -6.86 -18.81
CA ASN A 85 3.71 -8.31 -18.92
C ASN A 85 2.35 -8.98 -18.64
N LEU A 86 1.63 -8.53 -17.61
CA LEU A 86 0.34 -9.09 -17.23
C LEU A 86 -0.74 -8.92 -18.31
N ARG A 87 -0.70 -7.82 -19.09
CA ARG A 87 -1.62 -7.59 -20.19
C ARG A 87 -1.61 -8.70 -21.22
N ASN A 88 -0.45 -9.30 -21.43
CA ASN A 88 -0.27 -10.37 -22.41
C ASN A 88 -0.61 -11.77 -21.86
N GLN A 89 -0.73 -11.92 -20.55
CA GLN A 89 -0.86 -13.23 -19.90
C GLN A 89 -2.27 -13.50 -19.37
N THR A 90 -3.05 -12.47 -19.06
CA THR A 90 -4.34 -12.63 -18.39
C THR A 90 -5.51 -12.51 -19.35
N SER A 91 -6.41 -13.50 -19.30
CA SER A 91 -7.53 -13.63 -20.26
C SER A 91 -8.84 -12.99 -19.77
N ASN A 92 -9.07 -12.95 -18.45
CA ASN A 92 -10.29 -12.42 -17.88
C ASN A 92 -10.07 -11.27 -16.89
N LYS A 93 -11.14 -10.49 -16.64
CA LYS A 93 -11.05 -9.29 -15.78
C LYS A 93 -10.72 -9.63 -14.33
N GLY A 94 -11.22 -10.73 -13.80
CA GLY A 94 -10.97 -11.10 -12.40
C GLY A 94 -9.52 -11.51 -12.17
N GLU A 95 -8.94 -12.28 -13.09
CA GLU A 95 -7.51 -12.60 -13.06
C GLU A 95 -6.65 -11.35 -13.17
N TRP A 96 -6.97 -10.47 -14.12
CA TRP A 96 -6.29 -9.21 -14.32
C TRP A 96 -6.20 -8.38 -13.03
N LEU A 97 -7.34 -8.15 -12.37
CA LEU A 97 -7.38 -7.37 -11.14
C LEU A 97 -6.57 -8.02 -10.02
N GLY A 98 -6.66 -9.34 -9.88
CA GLY A 98 -5.89 -10.08 -8.88
C GLY A 98 -4.38 -10.02 -9.10
N GLU A 99 -3.93 -10.08 -10.35
CA GLU A 99 -2.50 -9.97 -10.66
C GLU A 99 -1.98 -8.53 -10.49
N VAL A 100 -2.76 -7.52 -10.85
CA VAL A 100 -2.43 -6.11 -10.57
C VAL A 100 -2.29 -5.88 -9.06
N GLU A 101 -3.19 -6.46 -8.26
CA GLU A 101 -3.13 -6.38 -6.80
C GLU A 101 -1.86 -7.00 -6.23
N LYS A 102 -1.47 -8.17 -6.72
CA LYS A 102 -0.20 -8.83 -6.34
C LYS A 102 1.01 -7.99 -6.74
N ALA A 103 1.02 -7.43 -7.96
CA ALA A 103 2.11 -6.60 -8.44
C ALA A 103 2.26 -5.34 -7.56
N ALA A 104 1.17 -4.65 -7.26
CA ALA A 104 1.17 -3.50 -6.36
C ALA A 104 1.70 -3.86 -4.96
N HIS A 105 1.22 -4.95 -4.37
CA HIS A 105 1.71 -5.42 -3.07
C HIS A 105 3.19 -5.78 -3.11
N SER A 106 3.65 -6.48 -4.16
CA SER A 106 5.04 -6.87 -4.32
C SER A 106 5.96 -5.66 -4.43
N ALA A 107 5.57 -4.65 -5.19
CA ALA A 107 6.31 -3.40 -5.32
C ALA A 107 6.41 -2.67 -3.97
N LEU A 108 5.29 -2.55 -3.25
CA LEU A 108 5.26 -1.90 -1.94
C LEU A 108 6.08 -2.66 -0.90
N LYS A 109 6.08 -4.00 -0.96
CA LYS A 109 6.82 -4.87 -0.04
C LYS A 109 8.33 -4.66 -0.11
N THR A 110 8.88 -4.20 -1.22
CA THR A 110 10.32 -3.94 -1.35
C THR A 110 10.82 -2.76 -0.53
N ASN A 111 9.91 -1.94 0.00
CA ASN A 111 10.23 -0.68 0.65
C ASN A 111 10.52 -0.79 2.16
N ALA A 112 10.21 -1.93 2.79
CA ALA A 112 10.45 -2.17 4.20
C ALA A 112 10.65 -3.66 4.51
N LYS A 113 11.20 -3.98 5.68
CA LYS A 113 11.36 -5.37 6.12
C LYS A 113 10.03 -6.09 6.30
N PHE A 114 9.04 -5.38 6.79
CA PHE A 114 7.67 -5.88 6.97
C PHE A 114 6.68 -4.90 6.37
N VAL A 115 5.77 -5.42 5.56
CA VAL A 115 4.63 -4.68 5.01
C VAL A 115 3.39 -5.52 5.24
N SER A 116 2.44 -4.97 5.98
CA SER A 116 1.20 -5.65 6.35
C SER A 116 0.01 -4.87 5.80
N PRO A 117 -0.65 -5.35 4.76
CA PRO A 117 -1.86 -4.75 4.24
C PRO A 117 -3.07 -5.15 5.08
N PHE A 118 -3.98 -4.21 5.24
CA PHE A 118 -5.33 -4.42 5.75
C PHE A 118 -6.32 -3.81 4.79
N SER A 119 -7.27 -4.61 4.31
CA SER A 119 -8.25 -4.16 3.33
C SER A 119 -9.47 -3.58 4.03
N VAL A 120 -9.78 -2.35 3.72
CA VAL A 120 -11.01 -1.68 4.20
C VAL A 120 -11.99 -1.58 3.04
N HIS A 121 -13.19 -2.12 3.26
CA HIS A 121 -14.28 -2.15 2.31
C HIS A 121 -15.37 -1.19 2.75
N ASN A 122 -15.70 -0.23 1.89
CA ASN A 122 -16.86 0.62 2.10
C ASN A 122 -18.10 -0.03 1.46
N PRO A 123 -19.26 -0.02 2.09
CA PRO A 123 -20.53 -0.50 1.53
C PRO A 123 -20.85 0.07 0.14
N ASN A 124 -20.41 1.28 -0.15
CA ASN A 124 -20.62 1.97 -1.42
C ASN A 124 -19.62 1.56 -2.52
N GLY A 125 -18.87 0.48 -2.32
CA GLY A 125 -17.97 -0.09 -3.31
C GLY A 125 -16.54 0.43 -3.29
N TRP A 126 -16.21 1.38 -2.43
CA TRP A 126 -14.83 1.85 -2.27
C TRP A 126 -14.00 0.85 -1.48
N ARG A 127 -12.79 0.58 -1.97
CA ARG A 127 -11.80 -0.27 -1.31
C ARG A 127 -10.48 0.45 -1.24
N TYR A 128 -9.85 0.42 -0.07
CA TYR A 128 -8.48 0.87 0.11
C TYR A 128 -7.73 -0.06 1.03
N TRP A 129 -6.42 0.01 0.96
CA TRP A 129 -5.55 -0.66 1.91
C TRP A 129 -5.07 0.31 2.96
N LEU A 130 -5.12 -0.12 4.20
CA LEU A 130 -4.31 0.47 5.25
C LEU A 130 -3.03 -0.36 5.34
N LEU A 131 -1.92 0.23 4.88
CA LEU A 131 -0.61 -0.43 4.84
C LEU A 131 0.19 -0.01 6.05
N HIS A 132 0.76 -0.99 6.75
CA HIS A 132 1.73 -0.75 7.81
C HIS A 132 3.11 -1.21 7.34
N PHE A 133 4.07 -0.29 7.34
CA PHE A 133 5.47 -0.55 7.06
C PHE A 133 6.25 -0.49 8.36
N ALA A 134 7.06 -1.51 8.62
CA ALA A 134 7.90 -1.58 9.81
C ALA A 134 9.21 -2.32 9.54
N ASN A 135 10.27 -1.95 10.25
CA ASN A 135 11.53 -2.71 10.28
C ASN A 135 11.70 -3.51 11.56
N ASN A 136 10.83 -3.29 12.55
CA ASN A 136 10.82 -3.98 13.82
C ASN A 136 9.73 -5.05 13.86
N HIS A 137 10.10 -6.27 14.21
CA HIS A 137 9.17 -7.39 14.34
C HIS A 137 8.07 -7.14 15.38
N ARG A 138 8.39 -6.49 16.51
CA ARG A 138 7.40 -6.18 17.57
C ARG A 138 6.32 -5.21 17.07
N ALA A 139 6.70 -4.20 16.28
CA ALA A 139 5.75 -3.27 15.69
C ALA A 139 4.80 -4.00 14.74
N ARG A 140 5.32 -4.86 13.87
CA ARG A 140 4.50 -5.71 13.01
C ARG A 140 3.56 -6.60 13.81
N GLN A 141 4.04 -7.24 14.86
CA GLN A 141 3.22 -8.14 15.68
C GLN A 141 2.09 -7.36 16.36
N ALA A 142 2.39 -6.22 16.99
CA ALA A 142 1.37 -5.38 17.63
C ALA A 142 0.29 -4.93 16.64
N TYR A 143 0.70 -4.53 15.44
CA TYR A 143 -0.24 -4.17 14.37
C TYR A 143 -1.15 -5.35 13.99
N ASN A 144 -0.56 -6.51 13.73
CA ASN A 144 -1.33 -7.70 13.34
C ASN A 144 -2.29 -8.15 14.46
N ASP A 145 -1.87 -8.09 15.72
CA ASP A 145 -2.72 -8.45 16.87
C ASP A 145 -3.96 -7.53 16.96
N ILE A 146 -3.78 -6.23 16.69
CA ILE A 146 -4.88 -5.28 16.64
C ILE A 146 -5.82 -5.60 15.49
N LEU A 147 -5.27 -5.87 14.30
CA LEU A 147 -6.08 -6.21 13.13
C LEU A 147 -6.89 -7.49 13.34
N HIS A 148 -6.28 -8.52 13.89
CA HIS A 148 -6.98 -9.78 14.19
C HIS A 148 -8.15 -9.60 15.17
N LYS A 149 -7.99 -8.72 16.14
CA LYS A 149 -9.06 -8.42 17.11
C LYS A 149 -10.23 -7.64 16.50
N ASN A 150 -9.96 -6.84 15.47
CA ASN A 150 -10.92 -5.93 14.84
C ASN A 150 -11.35 -6.37 13.43
N SER A 151 -10.88 -7.52 12.96
CA SER A 151 -11.21 -8.01 11.63
C SER A 151 -12.51 -8.81 11.68
N SER A 152 -13.50 -8.39 10.90
CA SER A 152 -14.77 -9.09 10.74
C SER A 152 -14.68 -10.25 9.73
N MET A 153 -13.67 -10.23 8.85
CA MET A 153 -13.45 -11.26 7.85
C MET A 153 -12.02 -11.29 7.36
N GLN A 154 -11.61 -12.44 6.85
CA GLN A 154 -10.39 -12.58 6.07
C GLN A 154 -10.74 -12.47 4.59
N ALA A 155 -10.22 -11.46 3.91
CA ALA A 155 -10.48 -11.24 2.51
C ALA A 155 -9.41 -11.90 1.64
N HIS A 156 -9.86 -12.62 0.62
CA HIS A 156 -9.02 -13.17 -0.43
C HIS A 156 -9.29 -12.38 -1.72
N PHE A 157 -8.26 -11.74 -2.24
CA PHE A 157 -8.33 -11.08 -3.53
C PHE A 157 -7.45 -11.82 -4.54
N GLY A 158 -7.97 -11.98 -5.75
CA GLY A 158 -7.25 -12.61 -6.83
C GLY A 158 -7.03 -14.11 -6.65
N ARG A 159 -6.22 -14.69 -7.52
CA ARG A 159 -5.79 -16.09 -7.53
C ARG A 159 -4.31 -16.22 -7.18
N PRO A 160 -4.03 -17.23 -6.43
CA PRO A 160 -4.36 -17.48 -5.05
C PRO A 160 -4.02 -16.21 -4.29
N GLY A 161 -5.05 -15.55 -3.81
CA GLY A 161 -4.99 -14.17 -3.38
C GLY A 161 -4.02 -13.88 -2.27
N LEU A 162 -3.78 -12.59 -2.08
CA LEU A 162 -3.25 -12.09 -0.84
C LEU A 162 -4.23 -12.44 0.26
N ASN A 163 -3.77 -13.22 1.25
CA ASN A 163 -4.54 -13.41 2.47
C ASN A 163 -4.46 -12.08 3.24
N MET A 164 -5.46 -11.24 3.06
CA MET A 164 -5.54 -9.98 3.76
C MET A 164 -6.61 -10.02 4.84
N LEU A 165 -6.31 -9.46 5.98
CA LEU A 165 -7.31 -9.11 6.96
C LEU A 165 -8.14 -7.94 6.43
N ALA A 166 -9.44 -7.97 6.65
CA ALA A 166 -10.35 -6.94 6.18
C ALA A 166 -11.37 -6.57 7.24
N TYR A 167 -11.80 -5.33 7.19
CA TYR A 167 -12.95 -4.81 7.89
C TYR A 167 -14.08 -4.59 6.87
N ASN A 168 -15.25 -5.11 7.18
CA ASN A 168 -16.46 -4.89 6.40
C ASN A 168 -17.58 -4.37 7.32
N PRO A 169 -17.95 -3.09 7.22
CA PRO A 169 -18.95 -2.49 8.10
C PRO A 169 -20.37 -3.02 7.92
N GLN A 170 -20.63 -3.85 6.91
CA GLN A 170 -21.94 -4.49 6.71
C GLN A 170 -22.14 -5.75 7.58
N HIS A 171 -21.10 -6.20 8.26
CA HIS A 171 -21.12 -7.42 9.08
C HIS A 171 -21.01 -7.13 10.60
N GLU A 172 -21.21 -5.89 11.01
CA GLU A 172 -21.32 -5.50 12.41
C GLU A 172 -22.77 -5.43 12.88
#